data_aacda5c64dbc66242f4a49c2f65c6d22
#
_entry.id   aacda5c64dbc66242f4a49c2f65c6d22
#
_cell.length_a   1.000
_cell.length_b   1.000
_cell.length_c   1.000
_cell.angle_alpha   90.00
_cell.angle_beta   90.00
_cell.angle_gamma   90.00
#
_symmetry.space_group_name_H-M   'P 1'
#
loop_
_entity.id
_entity.type
_entity.pdbx_description
1 polymer ?
#
loop_
_entity_poly.entity_id
_entity_poly.type
_entity_poly.pdbx_seq_one_letter_code
_entity_poly.pdbx_strand_id
1 'polypeptide(L)'
;MISYNFKHIFLNLLKENNFSYGVDATLGNGNDTYSILKYTDAHVTAFDIQEMAIESSLEKLKTFNRDRYNLILDSHSNMDRYLKDSPDLIVFNTGYLPGSDKKIITDGQTLTKALEISVEALKPGGVIFFAQYIGHEGSFEESEITDVFLKIYVKRNLEF
;
A
#
# COMPACT_ATOMS: atom_id res chain seq x y z
N MET A 1 -6.65 -26.45 -2.16
CA MET A 1 -6.15 -25.09 -2.54
C MET A 1 -6.35 -24.18 -1.35
N ILE A 2 -5.28 -23.71 -0.73
CA ILE A 2 -5.37 -22.79 0.40
C ILE A 2 -5.59 -21.40 -0.19
N SER A 3 -6.82 -20.91 -0.10
CA SER A 3 -7.10 -19.49 -0.40
C SER A 3 -6.42 -18.65 0.68
N TYR A 4 -5.23 -18.16 0.39
CA TYR A 4 -4.60 -17.17 1.26
C TYR A 4 -5.39 -15.86 1.13
N ASN A 5 -6.20 -15.57 2.12
CA ASN A 5 -6.81 -14.27 2.24
C ASN A 5 -5.69 -13.26 2.54
N PHE A 6 -5.28 -12.50 1.51
CA PHE A 6 -4.23 -11.49 1.58
C PHE A 6 -4.45 -10.53 2.76
N LYS A 7 -5.70 -10.19 3.01
CA LYS A 7 -6.10 -9.32 4.12
C LYS A 7 -5.72 -9.91 5.48
N HIS A 8 -5.88 -11.21 5.64
CA HIS A 8 -5.49 -11.90 6.88
C HIS A 8 -3.98 -11.89 7.09
N ILE A 9 -3.22 -12.14 6.02
CA ILE A 9 -1.74 -12.10 6.07
C ILE A 9 -1.26 -10.69 6.40
N PHE A 10 -1.84 -9.66 5.79
CA PHE A 10 -1.50 -8.28 6.05
C PHE A 10 -1.81 -7.87 7.51
N LEU A 11 -2.99 -8.23 8.02
CA LEU A 11 -3.35 -7.94 9.40
C LEU A 11 -2.43 -8.64 10.41
N ASN A 12 -2.03 -9.88 10.14
CA ASN A 12 -1.06 -10.58 10.99
C ASN A 12 0.30 -9.89 10.97
N LEU A 13 0.78 -9.48 9.80
CA LEU A 13 2.01 -8.70 9.67
C LEU A 13 1.98 -7.43 10.55
N LEU A 14 0.88 -6.69 10.51
CA LEU A 14 0.72 -5.47 11.30
C LEU A 14 0.68 -5.73 12.81
N LYS A 15 0.04 -6.82 13.24
CA LYS A 15 -0.09 -7.16 14.66
C LYS A 15 1.18 -7.74 15.26
N GLU A 16 1.99 -8.41 14.45
CA GLU A 16 3.21 -9.09 14.90
C GLU A 16 4.46 -8.20 14.87
N ASN A 17 4.37 -7.00 14.30
CA ASN A 17 5.50 -6.10 14.13
C ASN A 17 5.18 -4.68 14.64
N ASN A 18 6.20 -4.01 15.17
CA ASN A 18 6.12 -2.63 15.64
C ASN A 18 6.59 -1.66 14.56
N PHE A 19 5.70 -1.35 13.60
CA PHE A 19 5.99 -0.34 12.59
C PHE A 19 5.82 1.07 13.15
N SER A 20 6.73 1.97 12.82
CA SER A 20 6.72 3.38 13.22
C SER A 20 6.46 4.36 12.08
N TYR A 21 6.85 3.99 10.86
CA TYR A 21 6.58 4.80 9.67
C TYR A 21 6.21 3.91 8.48
N GLY A 22 4.94 4.00 8.08
CA GLY A 22 4.39 3.27 6.94
C GLY A 22 4.18 4.15 5.71
N VAL A 23 4.30 3.53 4.54
CA VAL A 23 3.90 4.12 3.26
C VAL A 23 2.84 3.23 2.63
N ASP A 24 1.71 3.82 2.28
CA ASP A 24 0.69 3.18 1.45
C ASP A 24 0.82 3.74 0.02
N ALA A 25 1.44 2.98 -0.85
CA ALA A 25 1.74 3.41 -2.22
C ALA A 25 0.50 3.39 -3.13
N THR A 26 -0.59 2.78 -2.67
CA THR A 26 -1.83 2.57 -3.43
C THR A 26 -3.06 2.80 -2.55
N LEU A 27 -3.27 4.05 -2.14
CA LEU A 27 -4.27 4.43 -1.13
C LEU A 27 -5.68 3.90 -1.41
N GLY A 28 -6.19 4.10 -2.63
CA GLY A 28 -7.54 3.73 -2.98
C GLY A 28 -8.57 4.32 -2.02
N ASN A 29 -9.43 3.46 -1.47
CA ASN A 29 -10.43 3.86 -0.46
C ASN A 29 -9.86 3.96 0.98
N GLY A 30 -8.55 3.83 1.15
CA GLY A 30 -7.89 3.98 2.44
C GLY A 30 -7.97 2.77 3.37
N ASN A 31 -8.31 1.59 2.86
CA ASN A 31 -8.45 0.39 3.69
C ASN A 31 -7.15 -0.06 4.32
N ASP A 32 -6.05 -0.07 3.55
CA ASP A 32 -4.75 -0.49 4.07
C ASP A 32 -4.18 0.56 5.03
N THR A 33 -4.27 1.84 4.70
CA THR A 33 -3.92 2.93 5.62
C THR A 33 -4.73 2.86 6.92
N TYR A 34 -6.04 2.60 6.85
CA TYR A 34 -6.87 2.39 8.04
C TYR A 34 -6.33 1.25 8.91
N SER A 35 -5.99 0.13 8.31
CA SER A 35 -5.46 -1.03 9.03
C SER A 35 -4.12 -0.74 9.70
N ILE A 36 -3.22 -0.04 9.02
CA ILE A 36 -1.93 0.38 9.60
C ILE A 36 -2.15 1.28 10.81
N LEU A 37 -3.01 2.29 10.69
CA LEU A 37 -3.31 3.22 11.79
C LEU A 37 -3.98 2.54 12.98
N LYS A 38 -4.82 1.53 12.72
CA LYS A 38 -5.56 0.81 13.76
C LYS A 38 -4.71 -0.18 14.54
N TYR A 39 -3.81 -0.88 13.87
CA TYR A 39 -3.08 -2.00 14.46
C TYR A 39 -1.62 -1.70 14.78
N THR A 40 -1.15 -0.49 14.46
CA THR A 40 0.21 -0.02 14.77
C THR A 40 0.19 1.40 15.32
N ASP A 41 1.34 1.85 15.83
CA ASP A 41 1.54 3.26 16.20
C ASP A 41 2.17 4.09 15.07
N ALA A 42 2.24 3.52 13.86
CA ALA A 42 2.90 4.15 12.72
C ALA A 42 2.23 5.46 12.29
N HIS A 43 3.07 6.41 11.87
CA HIS A 43 2.66 7.49 10.97
C HIS A 43 2.60 6.95 9.55
N VAL A 44 1.63 7.35 8.74
CA VAL A 44 1.45 6.86 7.37
C VAL A 44 1.49 8.00 6.36
N THR A 45 2.32 7.85 5.32
CA THR A 45 2.23 8.65 4.10
C THR A 45 1.61 7.80 3.00
N ALA A 46 0.52 8.26 2.40
CA ALA A 46 -0.23 7.49 1.42
C ALA A 46 -0.40 8.25 0.11
N PHE A 47 -0.37 7.52 -1.00
CA PHE A 47 -0.38 8.10 -2.36
C PHE A 47 -1.54 7.58 -3.19
N ASP A 48 -2.16 8.48 -3.92
CA ASP A 48 -3.07 8.16 -5.03
C ASP A 48 -3.08 9.29 -6.06
N ILE A 49 -3.29 8.95 -7.32
CA ILE A 49 -3.43 9.91 -8.41
C ILE A 49 -4.87 10.41 -8.59
N GLN A 50 -5.82 9.79 -7.91
CA GLN A 50 -7.24 10.11 -8.02
C GLN A 50 -7.70 10.96 -6.82
N GLU A 51 -8.25 12.13 -7.10
CA GLU A 51 -8.82 13.01 -6.09
C GLU A 51 -9.94 12.31 -5.30
N MET A 52 -10.77 11.51 -5.97
CA MET A 52 -11.83 10.71 -5.35
C MET A 52 -11.29 9.74 -4.29
N ALA A 53 -10.11 9.16 -4.51
CA ALA A 53 -9.46 8.29 -3.53
C ALA A 53 -9.04 9.06 -2.29
N ILE A 54 -8.49 10.26 -2.46
CA ILE A 54 -8.11 11.14 -1.34
C ILE A 54 -9.35 11.52 -0.51
N GLU A 55 -10.42 11.96 -1.16
CA GLU A 55 -11.66 12.36 -0.49
C GLU A 55 -12.30 11.21 0.27
N SER A 56 -12.44 10.05 -0.36
CA SER A 56 -12.99 8.84 0.24
C SER A 56 -12.16 8.37 1.46
N SER A 57 -10.85 8.46 1.35
CA SER A 57 -9.94 8.08 2.43
C SER A 57 -9.98 9.07 3.58
N LEU A 58 -10.07 10.37 3.33
CA LEU A 58 -10.24 11.37 4.40
C LEU A 58 -11.49 11.10 5.24
N GLU A 59 -12.59 10.76 4.60
CA GLU A 59 -13.83 10.39 5.32
C GLU A 59 -13.64 9.11 6.16
N LYS A 60 -13.01 8.09 5.61
CA LYS A 60 -12.73 6.83 6.33
C LYS A 60 -11.80 7.03 7.52
N LEU A 61 -10.80 7.89 7.40
CA LEU A 61 -9.73 8.05 8.38
C LEU A 61 -10.02 9.13 9.43
N LYS A 62 -11.17 9.80 9.36
CA LYS A 62 -11.51 10.92 10.25
C LYS A 62 -11.52 10.59 11.74
N THR A 63 -11.64 9.31 12.12
CA THR A 63 -11.60 8.86 13.51
C THR A 63 -10.19 8.82 14.11
N PHE A 64 -9.16 8.86 13.27
CA PHE A 64 -7.77 8.90 13.72
C PHE A 64 -7.28 10.34 13.85
N ASN A 65 -6.28 10.54 14.72
CA ASN A 65 -5.61 11.84 14.84
C ASN A 65 -5.02 12.22 13.47
N ARG A 66 -5.34 13.43 13.01
CA ARG A 66 -4.93 13.93 11.67
C ARG A 66 -3.41 14.01 11.51
N ASP A 67 -2.67 14.16 12.61
CA ASP A 67 -1.20 14.21 12.61
C ASP A 67 -0.56 12.85 12.31
N ARG A 68 -1.33 11.76 12.35
CA ARG A 68 -0.82 10.41 12.11
C ARG A 68 -0.76 10.02 10.64
N TYR A 69 -1.37 10.77 9.74
CA TYR A 69 -1.35 10.41 8.32
C TYR A 69 -1.28 11.62 7.41
N ASN A 70 -0.65 11.43 6.26
CA ASN A 70 -0.53 12.41 5.20
C ASN A 70 -0.95 11.76 3.88
N LEU A 71 -1.99 12.30 3.24
CA LEU A 71 -2.51 11.81 1.96
C LEU A 71 -1.99 12.71 0.83
N ILE A 72 -1.34 12.11 -0.14
CA ILE A 72 -0.66 12.80 -1.24
C ILE A 72 -1.37 12.48 -2.55
N LEU A 73 -1.88 13.52 -3.21
CA LEU A 73 -2.42 13.44 -4.56
C LEU A 73 -1.28 13.49 -5.57
N ASP A 74 -0.58 12.39 -5.73
CA ASP A 74 0.52 12.23 -6.69
C ASP A 74 0.75 10.73 -6.95
N SER A 75 1.52 10.44 -7.98
CA SER A 75 1.96 9.08 -8.28
C SER A 75 2.93 8.56 -7.22
N HIS A 76 2.78 7.30 -6.86
CA HIS A 76 3.76 6.61 -6.01
C HIS A 76 5.18 6.57 -6.64
N SER A 77 5.30 6.77 -7.94
CA SER A 77 6.60 6.89 -8.60
C SER A 77 7.36 8.18 -8.23
N ASN A 78 6.72 9.11 -7.55
CA ASN A 78 7.28 10.35 -7.03
C ASN A 78 7.44 10.35 -5.51
N MET A 79 7.29 9.18 -4.85
CA MET A 79 7.27 9.12 -3.39
C MET A 79 8.56 9.62 -2.74
N ASP A 80 9.70 9.49 -3.40
CA ASP A 80 11.00 10.00 -2.94
C ASP A 80 10.99 11.50 -2.60
N ARG A 81 10.11 12.28 -3.25
CA ARG A 81 9.96 13.71 -2.99
C ARG A 81 9.24 14.04 -1.67
N TYR A 82 8.53 13.08 -1.11
CA TYR A 82 7.65 13.26 0.05
C TYR A 82 8.13 12.55 1.30
N LEU A 83 8.99 11.54 1.17
CA LEU A 83 9.51 10.79 2.30
C LEU A 83 10.53 11.64 3.08
N LYS A 84 10.25 11.86 4.36
CA LYS A 84 11.13 12.62 5.27
C LYS A 84 12.13 11.75 6.01
N ASP A 85 11.75 10.47 6.17
CA ASP A 85 12.54 9.44 6.84
C ASP A 85 12.46 8.13 6.07
N SER A 86 13.29 7.16 6.45
CA SER A 86 13.22 5.81 5.89
C SER A 86 12.02 5.06 6.50
N PRO A 87 11.04 4.64 5.70
CA PRO A 87 9.92 3.85 6.19
C PRO A 87 10.36 2.44 6.61
N ASP A 88 9.65 1.86 7.56
CA ASP A 88 9.81 0.45 7.95
C ASP A 88 8.73 -0.46 7.39
N LEU A 89 7.70 0.11 6.77
CA LEU A 89 6.66 -0.62 6.02
C LEU A 89 6.29 0.14 4.75
N ILE A 90 6.27 -0.54 3.61
CA ILE A 90 5.73 -0.01 2.35
C ILE A 90 4.74 -1.02 1.81
N VAL A 91 3.53 -0.56 1.49
CA VAL A 91 2.42 -1.40 1.00
C VAL A 91 2.08 -1.02 -0.43
N PHE A 92 2.01 -2.04 -1.29
CA PHE A 92 1.44 -1.97 -2.61
C PHE A 92 0.28 -2.95 -2.71
N ASN A 93 -0.90 -2.45 -2.99
CA ASN A 93 -2.09 -3.24 -3.26
C ASN A 93 -2.59 -2.85 -4.66
N THR A 94 -2.02 -3.46 -5.68
CA THR A 94 -2.27 -3.10 -7.07
C THR A 94 -3.52 -3.77 -7.59
N GLY A 95 -4.56 -3.00 -7.77
CA GLY A 95 -5.83 -3.38 -8.33
C GLY A 95 -6.50 -2.15 -8.94
N TYR A 96 -7.77 -2.21 -9.14
CA TYR A 96 -8.57 -1.06 -9.51
C TYR A 96 -9.32 -0.51 -8.28
N LEU A 97 -9.54 0.79 -8.26
CA LEU A 97 -10.38 1.42 -7.24
C LEU A 97 -11.85 1.08 -7.53
N PRO A 98 -12.59 0.42 -6.60
CA PRO A 98 -14.01 0.16 -6.79
C PRO A 98 -14.79 1.45 -7.09
N GLY A 99 -15.56 1.46 -8.19
CA GLY A 99 -16.34 2.61 -8.64
C GLY A 99 -15.58 3.64 -9.47
N SER A 100 -14.28 3.47 -9.69
CA SER A 100 -13.47 4.33 -10.55
C SER A 100 -13.50 3.90 -12.02
N ASP A 101 -12.91 4.72 -12.90
CA ASP A 101 -12.69 4.34 -14.30
C ASP A 101 -11.67 3.20 -14.36
N LYS A 102 -12.08 2.05 -14.90
CA LYS A 102 -11.25 0.85 -15.07
C LYS A 102 -10.05 1.04 -16.00
N LYS A 103 -9.99 2.14 -16.75
CA LYS A 103 -8.86 2.50 -17.60
C LYS A 103 -7.67 3.06 -16.83
N ILE A 104 -7.88 3.48 -15.58
CA ILE A 104 -6.80 3.96 -14.72
C ILE A 104 -6.19 2.74 -14.03
N ILE A 105 -5.33 2.03 -14.76
CA ILE A 105 -4.54 0.91 -14.26
C ILE A 105 -3.16 1.45 -13.87
N THR A 106 -2.60 0.92 -12.77
CA THR A 106 -1.20 1.23 -12.43
C THR A 106 -0.29 0.82 -13.57
N ASP A 107 0.34 1.79 -14.21
CA ASP A 107 1.28 1.56 -15.30
C ASP A 107 2.50 0.78 -14.79
N GLY A 108 2.94 -0.21 -15.56
CA GLY A 108 4.08 -1.05 -15.21
C GLY A 108 5.39 -0.28 -15.02
N GLN A 109 5.61 0.81 -15.75
CA GLN A 109 6.79 1.66 -15.60
C GLN A 109 6.76 2.48 -14.30
N THR A 110 5.63 3.05 -13.95
CA THR A 110 5.45 3.78 -12.68
C THR A 110 5.58 2.85 -11.50
N LEU A 111 5.05 1.64 -11.59
CA LEU A 111 5.18 0.62 -10.54
C LEU A 111 6.62 0.18 -10.35
N THR A 112 7.35 -0.09 -11.44
CA THR A 112 8.78 -0.47 -11.38
C THR A 112 9.60 0.61 -10.71
N LYS A 113 9.44 1.87 -11.11
CA LYS A 113 10.11 3.01 -10.49
C LYS A 113 9.79 3.13 -9.00
N ALA A 114 8.53 2.98 -8.63
CA ALA A 114 8.09 3.04 -7.24
C ALA A 114 8.70 1.92 -6.39
N LEU A 115 8.81 0.70 -6.94
CA LEU A 115 9.47 -0.41 -6.27
C LEU A 115 10.97 -0.19 -6.09
N GLU A 116 11.67 0.36 -7.10
CA GLU A 116 13.08 0.73 -6.99
C GLU A 116 13.31 1.76 -5.88
N ILE A 117 12.52 2.83 -5.86
CA ILE A 117 12.55 3.85 -4.79
C ILE A 117 12.28 3.20 -3.43
N SER A 118 11.32 2.30 -3.36
CA SER A 118 10.94 1.61 -2.11
C SER A 118 12.08 0.78 -1.53
N VAL A 119 12.79 0.04 -2.38
CA VAL A 119 13.93 -0.78 -1.93
C VAL A 119 15.07 0.10 -1.39
N GLU A 120 15.33 1.23 -2.04
CA GLU A 120 16.34 2.19 -1.60
C GLU A 120 15.95 2.89 -0.29
N ALA A 121 14.72 3.40 -0.22
CA ALA A 121 14.22 4.17 0.91
C ALA A 121 13.97 3.34 2.17
N LEU A 122 13.65 2.06 2.01
CA LEU A 122 13.27 1.17 3.09
C LEU A 122 14.37 1.06 4.14
N LYS A 123 13.99 1.21 5.38
CA LYS A 123 14.88 1.00 6.55
C LYS A 123 15.40 -0.44 6.58
N PRO A 124 16.66 -0.68 6.99
CA PRO A 124 17.11 -2.04 7.28
C PRO A 124 16.19 -2.76 8.27
N GLY A 125 15.77 -3.99 7.96
CA GLY A 125 14.74 -4.72 8.69
C GLY A 125 13.31 -4.37 8.29
N GLY A 126 13.11 -3.34 7.48
CA GLY A 126 11.81 -2.94 6.96
C GLY A 126 11.22 -3.93 5.95
N VAL A 127 9.93 -3.80 5.70
CA VAL A 127 9.13 -4.73 4.89
C VAL A 127 8.45 -3.99 3.75
N ILE A 128 8.54 -4.53 2.55
CA ILE A 128 7.64 -4.19 1.43
C ILE A 128 6.61 -5.32 1.30
N PHE A 129 5.35 -4.96 1.45
CA PHE A 129 4.22 -5.85 1.25
C PHE A 129 3.57 -5.53 -0.10
N PHE A 130 3.65 -6.48 -1.03
CA PHE A 130 3.16 -6.32 -2.38
C PHE A 130 2.06 -7.32 -2.67
N ALA A 131 0.87 -6.84 -2.99
CA ALA A 131 -0.25 -7.65 -3.46
C ALA A 131 -0.72 -7.16 -4.82
N GLN A 132 -0.93 -8.07 -5.74
CA GLN A 132 -1.48 -7.79 -7.06
C GLN A 132 -2.62 -8.74 -7.36
N TYR A 133 -3.77 -8.19 -7.71
CA TYR A 133 -4.89 -8.96 -8.19
C TYR A 133 -4.65 -9.37 -9.63
N ILE A 134 -4.64 -10.68 -9.88
CA ILE A 134 -4.54 -11.25 -11.21
C ILE A 134 -5.96 -11.61 -11.65
N GLY A 135 -6.60 -10.69 -12.37
CA GLY A 135 -7.91 -10.93 -12.98
C GLY A 135 -7.79 -11.55 -14.37
N HIS A 136 -8.72 -12.40 -14.75
CA HIS A 136 -8.88 -12.78 -16.14
C HIS A 136 -9.50 -11.62 -16.93
N GLU A 137 -9.00 -11.37 -18.16
CA GLU A 137 -9.60 -10.41 -19.08
C GLU A 137 -11.11 -10.69 -19.23
N GLY A 138 -11.96 -9.73 -18.80
CA GLY A 138 -13.41 -9.81 -18.91
C GLY A 138 -14.19 -10.21 -17.65
N SER A 139 -13.55 -10.57 -16.53
CA SER A 139 -14.26 -10.79 -15.27
C SER A 139 -14.39 -9.47 -14.50
N PHE A 140 -15.62 -9.05 -14.24
CA PHE A 140 -15.94 -7.77 -13.60
C PHE A 140 -16.58 -7.90 -12.21
N GLU A 141 -16.76 -9.12 -11.71
CA GLU A 141 -17.36 -9.37 -10.41
C GLU A 141 -16.27 -9.64 -9.37
N GLU A 142 -16.36 -8.97 -8.22
CA GLU A 142 -15.40 -9.14 -7.09
C GLU A 142 -15.32 -10.59 -6.60
N SER A 143 -16.36 -11.37 -6.82
CA SER A 143 -16.42 -12.80 -6.50
C SER A 143 -15.55 -13.69 -7.39
N GLU A 144 -15.07 -13.17 -8.52
CA GLU A 144 -14.26 -13.90 -9.50
C GLU A 144 -12.77 -13.55 -9.45
N ILE A 145 -12.33 -12.71 -8.52
CA ILE A 145 -10.90 -12.49 -8.25
C ILE A 145 -10.34 -13.74 -7.56
N THR A 146 -9.94 -14.69 -8.38
CA THR A 146 -9.50 -16.01 -7.90
C THR A 146 -8.03 -16.06 -7.53
N ASP A 147 -7.21 -15.15 -8.05
CA ASP A 147 -5.77 -15.19 -7.87
C ASP A 147 -5.20 -13.85 -7.40
N VAL A 148 -4.52 -13.88 -6.26
CA VAL A 148 -3.73 -12.76 -5.74
C VAL A 148 -2.26 -13.17 -5.73
N PHE A 149 -1.43 -12.44 -6.44
CA PHE A 149 0.01 -12.55 -6.31
C PHE A 149 0.45 -11.76 -5.09
N LEU A 150 1.06 -12.43 -4.13
CA LEU A 150 1.57 -11.83 -2.91
C LEU A 150 3.08 -12.00 -2.82
N LYS A 151 3.79 -10.92 -2.58
CA LYS A 151 5.22 -10.94 -2.30
C LYS A 151 5.55 -10.07 -1.10
N ILE A 152 6.31 -10.62 -0.19
CA ILE A 152 6.86 -9.91 0.96
C ILE A 152 8.37 -9.84 0.79
N TYR A 153 8.89 -8.61 0.79
CA TYR A 153 10.31 -8.34 0.74
C TYR A 153 10.77 -7.77 2.08
N VAL A 154 11.83 -8.31 2.64
CA VAL A 154 12.45 -7.81 3.87
C VAL A 154 13.87 -7.36 3.56
N LYS A 155 14.17 -6.10 3.85
CA LYS A 155 15.52 -5.55 3.66
C LYS A 155 16.45 -6.09 4.74
N ARG A 156 17.46 -6.83 4.34
CA ARG A 156 18.48 -7.35 5.26
C ARG A 156 19.50 -6.26 5.60
N ASN A 157 20.02 -6.27 6.81
CA ASN A 157 21.22 -5.54 7.16
C ASN A 157 22.38 -6.15 6.35
N LEU A 158 23.05 -5.32 5.55
CA LEU A 158 24.33 -5.70 5.00
C LEU A 158 25.35 -5.43 6.11
N GLU A 159 25.71 -6.47 6.85
CA GLU A 159 26.90 -6.41 7.70
C GLU A 159 28.12 -6.54 6.77
N PHE A 160 28.92 -5.49 6.70
CA PHE A 160 30.22 -5.49 6.06
C PHE A 160 31.28 -5.87 7.08
#